data_fb700b112f925faf3f02f3a74bdda02a
#
_entry.id   fb700b112f925faf3f02f3a74bdda02a
#
_cell.length_a   1.000
_cell.length_b   1.000
_cell.length_c   1.000
_cell.angle_alpha   90.00
_cell.angle_beta   90.00
_cell.angle_gamma   90.00
#
_symmetry.space_group_name_H-M   'P 1'
#
loop_
_entity.id
_entity.type
_entity.pdbx_description
1 polymer ?
#
loop_
_entity_poly.entity_id
_entity_poly.type
_entity_poly.pdbx_seq_one_letter_code
_entity_poly.pdbx_strand_id
1 'polypeptide(L)'
;PYLELLQTDAAINPGNSGGALLNEEGNLIGINSSIYSKTGTYSGIGFAIPSEKVIQVASELIKFGKVRNSWIGDFQVRQIRLNLSNNLVPALSIIKIDRTSAIANPLELNGISEGEIILKINDLPATLTNLTTALKLTFPGDEILFEIYGKDKNKEVLVKTVASN
;
A
#
# COMPACT_ATOMS: atom_id res chain seq x y z
N PRO A 1 0.01 2.68 9.81
CA PRO A 1 -0.54 2.03 8.64
C PRO A 1 -1.95 2.55 8.46
N TYR A 2 -2.17 3.37 7.42
CA TYR A 2 -3.52 3.78 7.05
C TYR A 2 -4.14 2.59 6.33
N LEU A 3 -4.81 1.71 7.08
CA LEU A 3 -5.83 0.85 6.52
C LEU A 3 -6.94 1.81 6.06
N GLU A 4 -7.26 1.81 4.79
CA GLU A 4 -8.49 2.42 4.31
C GLU A 4 -9.63 1.63 4.94
N LEU A 5 -10.25 2.20 5.97
CA LEU A 5 -11.39 1.61 6.65
C LEU A 5 -12.67 2.20 6.07
N LEU A 6 -13.69 1.37 5.91
CA LEU A 6 -15.05 1.84 5.67
C LEU A 6 -15.58 2.49 6.93
N GLN A 7 -16.02 3.74 6.83
CA GLN A 7 -16.76 4.40 7.89
C GLN A 7 -18.25 4.06 7.72
N THR A 8 -18.91 3.74 8.83
CA THR A 8 -20.34 3.41 8.86
C THR A 8 -21.03 4.02 10.06
N ASP A 9 -22.30 4.32 9.92
CA ASP A 9 -23.21 4.69 10.99
C ASP A 9 -23.95 3.47 11.57
N ALA A 10 -23.75 2.28 11.02
CA ALA A 10 -24.23 1.04 11.63
C ALA A 10 -23.67 0.89 13.04
N ALA A 11 -24.51 0.48 13.98
CA ALA A 11 -24.14 0.40 15.40
C ALA A 11 -23.08 -0.68 15.64
N ILE A 12 -21.83 -0.27 15.78
CA ILE A 12 -20.71 -1.14 16.17
C ILE A 12 -20.57 -1.10 17.68
N ASN A 13 -20.76 -2.24 18.33
CA ASN A 13 -20.65 -2.38 19.79
C ASN A 13 -19.79 -3.61 20.14
N PRO A 14 -19.28 -3.70 21.38
CA PRO A 14 -18.64 -4.93 21.85
C PRO A 14 -19.56 -6.14 21.64
N GLY A 15 -19.04 -7.15 20.96
CA GLY A 15 -19.76 -8.37 20.60
C GLY A 15 -20.03 -8.52 19.09
N ASN A 16 -20.04 -7.43 18.29
CA ASN A 16 -20.19 -7.54 16.85
C ASN A 16 -18.88 -7.26 16.06
N SER A 17 -17.76 -6.97 16.74
CA SER A 17 -16.44 -6.93 16.12
C SER A 17 -16.08 -8.30 15.52
N GLY A 18 -15.57 -8.31 14.29
CA GLY A 18 -15.34 -9.53 13.50
C GLY A 18 -16.59 -10.04 12.77
N GLY A 19 -17.78 -9.49 13.04
CA GLY A 19 -19.01 -9.76 12.31
C GLY A 19 -19.06 -9.06 10.95
N ALA A 20 -19.91 -9.56 10.07
CA ALA A 20 -20.10 -9.02 8.74
C ALA A 20 -20.79 -7.64 8.76
N LEU A 21 -20.29 -6.72 7.95
CA LEU A 21 -21.01 -5.53 7.51
C LEU A 21 -21.60 -5.83 6.13
N LEU A 22 -22.93 -5.78 6.03
CA LEU A 22 -23.65 -6.11 4.80
C LEU A 22 -24.31 -4.85 4.23
N ASN A 23 -24.48 -4.82 2.91
CA ASN A 23 -25.33 -3.84 2.25
C ASN A 23 -26.82 -4.28 2.27
N GLU A 24 -27.70 -3.47 1.70
CA GLU A 24 -29.16 -3.73 1.68
C GLU A 24 -29.53 -5.00 0.90
N GLU A 25 -28.69 -5.40 -0.08
CA GLU A 25 -28.85 -6.63 -0.86
C GLU A 25 -28.28 -7.87 -0.15
N GLY A 26 -27.70 -7.72 1.05
CA GLY A 26 -27.10 -8.81 1.82
C GLY A 26 -25.67 -9.17 1.38
N ASN A 27 -25.01 -8.36 0.55
CA ASN A 27 -23.63 -8.61 0.15
C ASN A 27 -22.66 -8.11 1.24
N LEU A 28 -21.58 -8.87 1.45
CA LEU A 28 -20.50 -8.51 2.35
C LEU A 28 -19.75 -7.29 1.80
N ILE A 29 -19.79 -6.16 2.50
CA ILE A 29 -19.02 -4.96 2.19
C ILE A 29 -17.82 -4.74 3.12
N GLY A 30 -17.82 -5.37 4.29
CA GLY A 30 -16.70 -5.29 5.22
C GLY A 30 -16.84 -6.17 6.43
N ILE A 31 -15.81 -6.16 7.27
CA ILE A 31 -15.80 -6.82 8.60
C ILE A 31 -15.68 -5.73 9.67
N ASN A 32 -16.62 -5.74 10.62
CA ASN A 32 -16.66 -4.79 11.73
C ASN A 32 -15.35 -4.86 12.55
N SER A 33 -14.72 -3.71 12.77
CA SER A 33 -13.41 -3.65 13.43
C SER A 33 -13.45 -2.83 14.72
N SER A 34 -13.75 -1.53 14.63
CA SER A 34 -13.60 -0.61 15.74
C SER A 34 -14.60 0.54 15.68
N ILE A 35 -14.72 1.28 16.78
CA ILE A 35 -15.49 2.52 16.88
C ILE A 35 -14.55 3.70 17.15
N TYR A 36 -14.95 4.88 16.70
CA TYR A 36 -14.35 6.12 17.17
C TYR A 36 -15.10 6.58 18.42
N SER A 37 -14.50 6.39 19.60
CA SER A 37 -15.15 6.73 20.85
C SER A 37 -14.15 7.13 21.93
N LYS A 38 -14.47 8.18 22.68
CA LYS A 38 -13.70 8.59 23.87
C LYS A 38 -14.12 7.79 25.12
N THR A 39 -15.29 7.19 25.09
CA THR A 39 -15.90 6.50 26.25
C THR A 39 -15.92 4.97 26.08
N GLY A 40 -15.51 4.45 24.92
CA GLY A 40 -15.59 3.03 24.60
C GLY A 40 -17.00 2.55 24.17
N THR A 41 -17.98 3.46 24.07
CA THR A 41 -19.32 3.17 23.57
C THR A 41 -19.53 3.77 22.19
N TYR A 42 -20.38 3.15 21.37
CA TYR A 42 -20.74 3.65 20.06
C TYR A 42 -21.26 5.09 20.12
N SER A 43 -20.70 5.96 19.30
CA SER A 43 -21.05 7.39 19.23
C SER A 43 -21.50 7.83 17.82
N GLY A 44 -22.04 6.91 17.02
CA GLY A 44 -22.50 7.18 15.65
C GLY A 44 -21.45 7.00 14.58
N ILE A 45 -20.22 6.59 14.92
CA ILE A 45 -19.14 6.34 13.94
C ILE A 45 -18.48 5.00 14.25
N GLY A 46 -18.63 4.07 13.31
CA GLY A 46 -17.96 2.78 13.30
C GLY A 46 -17.01 2.63 12.11
N PHE A 47 -16.11 1.67 12.19
CA PHE A 47 -15.18 1.35 11.12
C PHE A 47 -15.18 -0.14 10.82
N ALA A 48 -15.13 -0.49 9.54
CA ALA A 48 -15.03 -1.84 9.06
C ALA A 48 -13.86 -1.99 8.08
N ILE A 49 -13.26 -3.16 8.05
CA ILE A 49 -12.25 -3.53 7.05
C ILE A 49 -12.97 -3.86 5.75
N PRO A 50 -12.64 -3.23 4.59
CA PRO A 50 -13.29 -3.50 3.32
C PRO A 50 -13.25 -4.98 2.91
N SER A 51 -14.31 -5.50 2.31
CA SER A 51 -14.44 -6.91 1.91
C SER A 51 -13.33 -7.36 0.97
N GLU A 52 -12.87 -6.51 0.04
CA GLU A 52 -11.76 -6.80 -0.86
C GLU A 52 -10.48 -7.11 -0.08
N LYS A 53 -10.17 -6.31 0.95
CA LYS A 53 -9.01 -6.54 1.81
C LYS A 53 -9.16 -7.81 2.65
N VAL A 54 -10.36 -8.07 3.14
CA VAL A 54 -10.69 -9.31 3.88
C VAL A 54 -10.46 -10.54 2.99
N ILE A 55 -10.92 -10.52 1.75
CA ILE A 55 -10.76 -11.63 0.79
C ILE A 55 -9.27 -11.86 0.48
N GLN A 56 -8.48 -10.80 0.29
CA GLN A 56 -7.04 -10.91 0.05
C GLN A 56 -6.33 -11.57 1.24
N VAL A 57 -6.57 -11.05 2.45
CA VAL A 57 -5.98 -11.59 3.70
C VAL A 57 -6.41 -13.04 3.91
N ALA A 58 -7.70 -13.34 3.78
CA ALA A 58 -8.22 -14.71 3.93
C ALA A 58 -7.59 -15.67 2.91
N SER A 59 -7.43 -15.24 1.66
CA SER A 59 -6.79 -16.03 0.61
C SER A 59 -5.33 -16.36 0.94
N GLU A 60 -4.57 -15.39 1.46
CA GLU A 60 -3.20 -15.62 1.92
C GLU A 60 -3.16 -16.63 3.08
N LEU A 61 -4.02 -16.45 4.08
CA LEU A 61 -4.09 -17.35 5.24
C LEU A 61 -4.49 -18.78 4.83
N ILE A 62 -5.46 -18.94 3.96
CA ILE A 62 -5.91 -20.27 3.48
C ILE A 62 -4.81 -20.95 2.67
N LYS A 63 -4.14 -20.22 1.77
CA LYS A 63 -3.16 -20.80 0.85
C LYS A 63 -1.80 -21.05 1.50
N PHE A 64 -1.38 -20.16 2.40
CA PHE A 64 0.00 -20.14 2.90
C PHE A 64 0.11 -20.22 4.43
N GLY A 65 -1.02 -20.23 5.16
CA GLY A 65 -1.03 -20.23 6.64
C GLY A 65 -0.57 -18.90 7.27
N LYS A 66 -0.20 -17.92 6.46
CA LYS A 66 0.29 -16.59 6.88
C LYS A 66 0.01 -15.55 5.81
N VAL A 67 -0.04 -14.28 6.21
CA VAL A 67 -0.04 -13.15 5.27
C VAL A 67 1.40 -12.86 4.88
N ARG A 68 1.73 -13.04 3.60
CA ARG A 68 3.06 -12.76 3.08
C ARG A 68 3.21 -11.26 2.82
N ASN A 69 4.41 -10.73 3.07
CA ASN A 69 4.74 -9.34 2.74
C ASN A 69 5.05 -9.23 1.23
N SER A 70 4.64 -8.13 0.64
CA SER A 70 5.07 -7.77 -0.72
C SER A 70 6.51 -7.25 -0.72
N TRP A 71 7.21 -7.51 -1.80
CA TRP A 71 8.58 -7.09 -2.01
C TRP A 71 8.78 -6.66 -3.46
N ILE A 72 9.57 -5.60 -3.67
CA ILE A 72 9.89 -5.04 -5.00
C ILE A 72 11.40 -5.03 -5.28
N GLY A 73 12.17 -5.75 -4.48
CA GLY A 73 13.62 -5.77 -4.54
C GLY A 73 14.26 -5.09 -3.33
N ASP A 74 15.53 -5.41 -3.09
CA ASP A 74 16.33 -4.72 -2.10
C ASP A 74 17.06 -3.57 -2.80
N PHE A 75 16.88 -2.36 -2.28
CA PHE A 75 17.46 -1.15 -2.86
C PHE A 75 17.65 -0.07 -1.79
N GLN A 76 18.52 0.86 -2.07
CA GLN A 76 18.78 2.02 -1.23
C GLN A 76 18.26 3.27 -1.92
N VAL A 77 17.52 4.08 -1.19
CA VAL A 77 17.03 5.38 -1.67
C VAL A 77 17.49 6.50 -0.76
N ARG A 78 17.66 7.67 -1.34
CA ARG A 78 17.87 8.93 -0.62
C ARG A 78 16.68 9.83 -0.87
N GLN A 79 16.10 10.35 0.22
CA GLN A 79 15.08 11.39 0.10
C GLN A 79 15.73 12.70 -0.30
N ILE A 80 15.22 13.30 -1.37
CA ILE A 80 15.67 14.58 -1.93
C ILE A 80 14.50 15.52 -2.11
N ARG A 81 14.80 16.77 -2.43
CA ARG A 81 13.82 17.73 -2.94
C ARG A 81 14.26 18.15 -4.34
N LEU A 82 13.37 17.99 -5.29
CA LEU A 82 13.58 18.36 -6.69
C LEU A 82 12.86 19.67 -6.98
N ASN A 83 13.56 20.62 -7.61
CA ASN A 83 12.93 21.87 -8.05
C ASN A 83 12.30 21.65 -9.43
N LEU A 84 10.97 21.61 -9.48
CA LEU A 84 10.18 21.50 -10.71
C LEU A 84 9.38 22.79 -10.88
N SER A 85 9.70 23.56 -11.92
CA SER A 85 8.99 24.80 -12.25
C SER A 85 8.83 25.74 -11.03
N ASN A 86 9.90 25.99 -10.29
CA ASN A 86 9.97 26.80 -9.07
C ASN A 86 9.25 26.21 -7.83
N ASN A 87 8.81 24.95 -7.90
CA ASN A 87 8.24 24.24 -6.76
C ASN A 87 9.21 23.15 -6.28
N LEU A 88 9.49 23.13 -4.98
CA LEU A 88 10.26 22.06 -4.35
C LEU A 88 9.34 20.90 -4.01
N VAL A 89 9.46 19.79 -4.75
CA VAL A 89 8.71 18.57 -4.53
C VAL A 89 9.58 17.51 -3.86
N PRO A 90 9.04 16.71 -2.91
CA PRO A 90 9.76 15.57 -2.37
C PRO A 90 9.91 14.51 -3.45
N ALA A 91 11.08 13.85 -3.45
CA ALA A 91 11.39 12.77 -4.38
C ALA A 91 12.34 11.76 -3.72
N LEU A 92 12.41 10.55 -4.27
CA LEU A 92 13.36 9.51 -3.86
C LEU A 92 14.35 9.24 -4.99
N SER A 93 15.64 9.43 -4.73
CA SER A 93 16.70 9.05 -5.66
C SER A 93 17.15 7.61 -5.34
N ILE A 94 17.15 6.74 -6.34
CA ILE A 94 17.65 5.37 -6.22
C ILE A 94 19.18 5.43 -6.25
N ILE A 95 19.80 5.04 -5.13
CA ILE A 95 21.25 5.08 -4.98
C ILE A 95 21.89 3.77 -5.42
N LYS A 96 21.25 2.66 -5.05
CA LYS A 96 21.76 1.31 -5.32
C LYS A 96 20.60 0.32 -5.39
N ILE A 97 20.70 -0.63 -6.28
CA ILE A 97 19.83 -1.81 -6.35
C ILE A 97 20.67 -3.03 -5.99
N ASP A 98 20.21 -3.79 -5.00
CA ASP A 98 20.90 -5.01 -4.58
C ASP A 98 20.53 -6.16 -5.52
N ARG A 99 21.55 -6.82 -6.03
CA ARG A 99 21.45 -7.95 -6.97
C ARG A 99 21.92 -9.27 -6.36
N THR A 100 22.11 -9.29 -5.03
CA THR A 100 22.61 -10.48 -4.33
C THR A 100 21.53 -11.51 -4.04
N SER A 101 20.25 -11.11 -4.14
CA SER A 101 19.12 -12.03 -3.99
C SER A 101 19.08 -13.07 -5.12
N ALA A 102 18.68 -14.30 -4.77
CA ALA A 102 18.40 -15.34 -5.77
C ALA A 102 17.20 -15.02 -6.68
N ILE A 103 16.34 -14.10 -6.25
CA ILE A 103 15.19 -13.60 -7.03
C ILE A 103 15.63 -12.34 -7.74
N ALA A 104 15.41 -12.27 -9.06
CA ALA A 104 15.68 -11.08 -9.84
C ALA A 104 14.89 -9.88 -9.28
N ASN A 105 15.57 -8.73 -9.18
CA ASN A 105 15.00 -7.55 -8.55
C ASN A 105 13.82 -6.99 -9.37
N PRO A 106 12.59 -6.95 -8.82
CA PRO A 106 11.42 -6.49 -9.55
C PRO A 106 11.51 -5.06 -10.08
N LEU A 107 12.23 -4.15 -9.41
CA LEU A 107 12.45 -2.79 -9.92
C LEU A 107 13.19 -2.84 -11.27
N GLU A 108 14.29 -3.59 -11.35
CA GLU A 108 15.08 -3.73 -12.59
C GLU A 108 14.31 -4.46 -13.68
N LEU A 109 13.58 -5.52 -13.34
CA LEU A 109 12.76 -6.25 -14.31
C LEU A 109 11.69 -5.36 -14.95
N ASN A 110 11.22 -4.34 -14.26
CA ASN A 110 10.26 -3.36 -14.76
C ASN A 110 10.94 -2.09 -15.30
N GLY A 111 12.28 -2.09 -15.46
CA GLY A 111 13.04 -1.04 -16.11
C GLY A 111 13.28 0.20 -15.25
N ILE A 112 13.33 0.02 -13.93
CA ILE A 112 13.79 1.04 -12.97
C ILE A 112 15.25 0.76 -12.62
N SER A 113 16.12 1.77 -12.71
CA SER A 113 17.57 1.65 -12.58
C SER A 113 18.14 2.56 -11.49
N GLU A 114 19.38 2.26 -11.10
CA GLU A 114 20.16 3.14 -10.21
C GLU A 114 20.33 4.52 -10.83
N GLY A 115 20.27 5.56 -10.01
CA GLY A 115 20.36 6.96 -10.42
C GLY A 115 19.03 7.58 -10.84
N GLU A 116 17.98 6.80 -11.08
CA GLU A 116 16.66 7.34 -11.38
C GLU A 116 16.02 7.99 -10.14
N ILE A 117 15.11 8.93 -10.40
CA ILE A 117 14.41 9.71 -9.37
C ILE A 117 12.92 9.42 -9.45
N ILE A 118 12.37 8.92 -8.36
CA ILE A 118 10.94 8.67 -8.21
C ILE A 118 10.27 9.95 -7.71
N LEU A 119 9.25 10.42 -8.43
CA LEU A 119 8.45 11.60 -8.10
C LEU A 119 7.17 11.24 -7.34
N LYS A 120 6.52 10.14 -7.74
CA LYS A 120 5.29 9.67 -7.11
C LYS A 120 5.27 8.15 -6.97
N ILE A 121 4.48 7.69 -6.01
CA ILE A 121 4.18 6.30 -5.71
C ILE A 121 2.65 6.22 -5.52
N ASN A 122 1.94 5.50 -6.40
CA ASN A 122 0.48 5.45 -6.44
C ASN A 122 -0.14 6.85 -6.31
N ASP A 123 0.24 7.77 -7.20
CA ASP A 123 -0.18 9.17 -7.24
C ASP A 123 0.19 10.07 -6.04
N LEU A 124 0.75 9.50 -4.97
CA LEU A 124 1.24 10.24 -3.82
C LEU A 124 2.71 10.68 -4.01
N PRO A 125 3.13 11.81 -3.43
CA PRO A 125 4.52 12.25 -3.47
C PRO A 125 5.49 11.16 -3.00
N ALA A 126 6.64 11.01 -3.68
CA ALA A 126 7.63 10.00 -3.34
C ALA A 126 8.36 10.37 -2.04
N THR A 127 7.91 9.79 -0.94
CA THR A 127 8.53 9.86 0.39
C THR A 127 8.80 8.45 0.90
N LEU A 128 9.71 8.32 1.87
CA LEU A 128 9.95 7.02 2.54
C LEU A 128 8.66 6.48 3.20
N THR A 129 7.86 7.38 3.76
CA THR A 129 6.57 7.00 4.37
C THR A 129 5.62 6.42 3.33
N ASN A 130 5.44 7.09 2.19
CA ASN A 130 4.52 6.63 1.16
C ASN A 130 5.02 5.33 0.49
N LEU A 131 6.34 5.18 0.30
CA LEU A 131 6.93 3.93 -0.18
C LEU A 131 6.64 2.77 0.78
N THR A 132 6.93 2.97 2.07
CA THR A 132 6.67 1.95 3.10
C THR A 132 5.19 1.61 3.20
N THR A 133 4.32 2.62 3.09
CA THR A 133 2.86 2.44 3.12
C THR A 133 2.39 1.65 1.90
N ALA A 134 2.84 2.01 0.71
CA ALA A 134 2.51 1.27 -0.51
C ALA A 134 2.88 -0.21 -0.38
N LEU A 135 4.11 -0.53 0.07
CA LEU A 135 4.55 -1.91 0.29
C LEU A 135 3.72 -2.66 1.34
N LYS A 136 3.29 -1.99 2.41
CA LYS A 136 2.47 -2.60 3.47
C LYS A 136 1.02 -2.84 3.07
N LEU A 137 0.51 -2.06 2.13
CA LEU A 137 -0.88 -2.15 1.67
C LEU A 137 -1.06 -3.11 0.50
N THR A 138 0.02 -3.49 -0.20
CA THR A 138 -0.01 -4.42 -1.32
C THR A 138 0.25 -5.86 -0.87
N PHE A 139 -0.26 -6.80 -1.65
CA PHE A 139 0.02 -8.24 -1.53
C PHE A 139 0.94 -8.69 -2.65
N PRO A 140 1.63 -9.84 -2.49
CA PRO A 140 2.42 -10.41 -3.59
C PRO A 140 1.55 -10.66 -4.82
N GLY A 141 1.95 -10.05 -5.94
CA GLY A 141 1.23 -10.06 -7.21
C GLY A 141 0.51 -8.77 -7.54
N ASP A 142 0.28 -7.88 -6.55
CA ASP A 142 -0.23 -6.53 -6.79
C ASP A 142 0.84 -5.66 -7.48
N GLU A 143 0.40 -4.55 -8.07
CA GLU A 143 1.26 -3.61 -8.76
C GLU A 143 1.35 -2.28 -7.99
N ILE A 144 2.53 -1.68 -8.00
CA ILE A 144 2.76 -0.32 -7.49
C ILE A 144 3.16 0.56 -8.67
N LEU A 145 2.45 1.68 -8.84
CA LEU A 145 2.75 2.66 -9.86
C LEU A 145 3.84 3.63 -9.37
N PHE A 146 4.90 3.76 -10.15
CA PHE A 146 5.96 4.74 -9.95
C PHE A 146 5.97 5.77 -11.08
N GLU A 147 5.94 7.06 -10.74
CA GLU A 147 6.26 8.13 -11.67
C GLU A 147 7.74 8.48 -11.54
N ILE A 148 8.51 8.22 -12.59
CA ILE A 148 9.96 8.45 -12.66
C ILE A 148 10.22 9.77 -13.39
N TYR A 149 11.10 10.59 -12.83
CA TYR A 149 11.50 11.87 -13.42
C TYR A 149 12.24 11.66 -14.75
N GLY A 150 11.81 12.37 -15.78
CA GLY A 150 12.49 12.47 -17.06
C GLY A 150 12.65 13.93 -17.48
N LYS A 151 13.78 14.28 -18.09
CA LYS A 151 14.07 15.66 -18.50
C LYS A 151 13.01 16.23 -19.44
N ASP A 152 12.54 15.43 -20.39
CA ASP A 152 11.55 15.86 -21.40
C ASP A 152 10.14 15.43 -20.97
N LYS A 153 9.98 14.22 -20.46
CA LYS A 153 8.71 13.66 -20.03
C LYS A 153 8.94 12.63 -18.93
N ASN A 154 8.11 12.67 -17.89
CA ASN A 154 8.10 11.65 -16.85
C ASN A 154 7.65 10.30 -17.42
N LYS A 155 8.18 9.23 -16.86
CA LYS A 155 7.86 7.84 -17.22
C LYS A 155 7.03 7.22 -16.10
N GLU A 156 5.93 6.59 -16.44
CA GLU A 156 5.16 5.76 -15.53
C GLU A 156 5.60 4.29 -15.65
N VAL A 157 5.81 3.66 -14.50
CA VAL A 157 6.27 2.28 -14.42
C VAL A 157 5.44 1.54 -13.39
N LEU A 158 4.74 0.49 -13.82
CA LEU A 158 4.08 -0.46 -12.93
C LEU A 158 5.08 -1.54 -12.51
N VAL A 159 5.32 -1.65 -11.21
CA VAL A 159 6.20 -2.67 -10.63
C VAL A 159 5.34 -3.72 -9.96
N LYS A 160 5.35 -4.93 -10.50
CA LYS A 160 4.67 -6.07 -9.90
C LYS A 160 5.43 -6.55 -8.68
N THR A 161 4.74 -6.62 -7.55
CA THR A 161 5.32 -7.12 -6.31
C THR A 161 5.42 -8.65 -6.32
N VAL A 162 6.38 -9.18 -5.59
CA VAL A 162 6.52 -10.61 -5.32
C VAL A 162 6.51 -10.86 -3.81
N ALA A 163 6.40 -12.11 -3.38
CA ALA A 163 6.53 -12.44 -1.97
C ALA A 163 7.97 -12.23 -1.51
N SER A 164 8.16 -11.55 -0.36
CA SER A 164 9.45 -11.59 0.34
C SER A 164 9.68 -13.01 0.88
N ASN A 165 10.89 -13.48 0.79
CA ASN A 165 11.31 -14.74 1.40
C ASN A 165 11.25 -14.69 2.93
#